data_1e1709248a96b964b144a6813deed23b
#
_entry.id   1e1709248a96b964b144a6813deed23b
#
_cell.length_a   1.000
_cell.length_b   1.000
_cell.length_c   1.000
_cell.angle_alpha   90.00
_cell.angle_beta   90.00
_cell.angle_gamma   90.00
#
_symmetry.space_group_name_H-M   'P 1'
#
loop_
_entity.id
_entity.type
_entity.pdbx_description
1 polymer ?
#
loop_
_entity_poly.entity_id
_entity_poly.type
_entity_poly.pdbx_seq_one_letter_code
_entity_poly.pdbx_strand_id
1 'polypeptide(L)'
;GRKKRKTTSIYTRRDAMIIGNKTFDTKHHGYIMGILNVTPDSFSDGGKYDHLDAALKHADEMVRDGAAIIDVGGESTRPGYTLISDEEEIARVTPVIEALKKEFDVPVSLDTYKSGVAKAGIEAGADLINDIWGLKWDGTMAAVLAETGVASCLMHNRKDTDYKDYLNDVVADLDET
;
A
#
# COMPACT_ATOMS: atom_id res chain seq x y z
N GLY A 1 -13.21 -40.40 -21.73
CA GLY A 1 -11.96 -39.66 -21.76
C GLY A 1 -12.15 -38.30 -21.08
N ARG A 2 -11.73 -38.13 -19.81
CA ARG A 2 -11.69 -36.82 -19.13
C ARG A 2 -10.53 -36.02 -19.74
N LYS A 3 -10.85 -34.96 -20.50
CA LYS A 3 -9.84 -33.96 -20.88
C LYS A 3 -9.37 -33.25 -19.61
N LYS A 4 -8.13 -33.49 -19.19
CA LYS A 4 -7.44 -32.67 -18.20
C LYS A 4 -7.32 -31.26 -18.78
N ARG A 5 -8.03 -30.28 -18.20
CA ARG A 5 -7.73 -28.87 -18.40
C ARG A 5 -6.31 -28.65 -17.94
N LYS A 6 -5.41 -28.29 -18.83
CA LYS A 6 -4.11 -27.71 -18.47
C LYS A 6 -4.41 -26.36 -17.86
N THR A 7 -4.35 -26.28 -16.54
CA THR A 7 -4.27 -25.01 -15.82
C THR A 7 -2.90 -24.42 -16.19
N THR A 8 -2.87 -23.51 -17.13
CA THR A 8 -1.67 -22.71 -17.39
C THR A 8 -1.52 -21.85 -16.14
N SER A 9 -0.53 -22.15 -15.30
CA SER A 9 -0.19 -21.31 -14.14
C SER A 9 0.13 -19.91 -14.66
N ILE A 10 -0.71 -18.94 -14.32
CA ILE A 10 -0.51 -17.52 -14.65
C ILE A 10 0.56 -16.92 -13.73
N TYR A 11 0.99 -17.67 -12.72
CA TYR A 11 2.02 -17.25 -11.77
C TYR A 11 3.41 -17.44 -12.39
N THR A 12 3.84 -16.51 -13.21
CA THR A 12 5.26 -16.33 -13.48
C THR A 12 5.89 -15.73 -12.21
N ARG A 13 6.58 -16.54 -11.39
CA ARG A 13 7.51 -16.02 -10.39
C ARG A 13 8.50 -15.12 -11.11
N ARG A 14 8.33 -13.82 -11.00
CA ARG A 14 9.40 -12.90 -11.39
C ARG A 14 10.51 -13.08 -10.37
N ASP A 15 11.74 -13.27 -10.85
CA ASP A 15 12.91 -13.43 -9.98
C ASP A 15 13.23 -12.12 -9.24
N ALA A 16 12.64 -11.00 -9.65
CA ALA A 16 12.76 -9.70 -9.03
C ALA A 16 11.47 -8.90 -9.14
N MET A 17 11.17 -8.09 -8.13
CA MET A 17 10.06 -7.17 -8.07
C MET A 17 10.57 -5.74 -8.29
N ILE A 18 9.87 -4.94 -9.10
CA ILE A 18 10.21 -3.54 -9.36
C ILE A 18 9.16 -2.66 -8.68
N ILE A 19 9.61 -1.74 -7.83
CA ILE A 19 8.78 -0.72 -7.18
C ILE A 19 9.46 0.62 -7.44
N GLY A 20 8.78 1.53 -8.15
CA GLY A 20 9.38 2.76 -8.62
C GLY A 20 10.61 2.48 -9.50
N ASN A 21 11.75 3.05 -9.12
CA ASN A 21 13.04 2.84 -9.81
C ASN A 21 13.93 1.77 -9.16
N LYS A 22 13.45 1.04 -8.15
CA LYS A 22 14.22 0.04 -7.40
C LYS A 22 13.81 -1.37 -7.78
N THR A 23 14.81 -2.26 -7.79
CA THR A 23 14.62 -3.70 -8.02
C THR A 23 14.86 -4.48 -6.73
N PHE A 24 13.92 -5.34 -6.37
CA PHE A 24 13.93 -6.13 -5.14
C PHE A 24 14.10 -7.62 -5.50
N ASP A 25 15.22 -8.21 -5.09
CA ASP A 25 15.46 -9.66 -5.20
C ASP A 25 14.85 -10.38 -3.99
N THR A 26 13.53 -10.58 -4.03
CA THR A 26 12.78 -11.23 -2.96
C THR A 26 13.03 -12.73 -2.84
N LYS A 27 13.80 -13.30 -3.77
CA LYS A 27 14.19 -14.72 -3.73
C LYS A 27 15.32 -14.98 -2.74
N HIS A 28 16.26 -14.04 -2.62
CA HIS A 28 17.47 -14.22 -1.82
C HIS A 28 17.54 -13.26 -0.62
N HIS A 29 16.73 -12.21 -0.60
CA HIS A 29 16.77 -11.17 0.43
C HIS A 29 15.39 -10.89 1.01
N GLY A 30 15.36 -10.57 2.33
CA GLY A 30 14.23 -9.91 2.98
C GLY A 30 14.44 -8.40 2.95
N TYR A 31 13.34 -7.65 2.81
CA TYR A 31 13.34 -6.20 2.83
C TYR A 31 12.39 -5.70 3.91
N ILE A 32 12.74 -4.61 4.56
CA ILE A 32 11.93 -3.99 5.62
C ILE A 32 11.14 -2.84 5.01
N MET A 33 9.83 -2.84 5.25
CA MET A 33 8.94 -1.72 4.98
C MET A 33 8.67 -0.98 6.29
N GLY A 34 9.08 0.28 6.38
CA GLY A 34 8.84 1.14 7.52
C GLY A 34 7.45 1.77 7.43
N ILE A 35 6.63 1.64 8.49
CA ILE A 35 5.27 2.17 8.52
C ILE A 35 5.28 3.58 9.09
N LEU A 36 4.78 4.55 8.31
CA LEU A 36 4.66 5.96 8.66
C LEU A 36 3.19 6.38 8.71
N ASN A 37 2.59 6.34 9.89
CA ASN A 37 1.23 6.81 10.09
C ASN A 37 1.19 8.33 10.23
N VAL A 38 0.40 8.99 9.38
CA VAL A 38 0.22 10.45 9.35
C VAL A 38 -1.17 10.86 9.84
N THR A 39 -1.66 10.17 10.88
CA THR A 39 -2.92 10.51 11.55
C THR A 39 -2.71 11.66 12.54
N PRO A 40 -3.76 12.46 12.88
CA PRO A 40 -3.64 13.59 13.81
C PRO A 40 -3.04 13.21 15.16
N ASP A 41 -3.30 11.99 15.64
CA ASP A 41 -2.80 11.49 16.92
C ASP A 41 -1.33 11.06 16.89
N SER A 42 -0.77 10.89 15.68
CA SER A 42 0.60 10.39 15.54
C SER A 42 1.67 11.45 15.85
N PHE A 43 1.30 12.74 15.84
CA PHE A 43 2.21 13.88 16.04
C PHE A 43 1.50 14.98 16.86
N SER A 44 1.21 14.72 18.12
CA SER A 44 0.13 15.33 18.90
C SER A 44 0.29 16.78 19.38
N ASP A 45 1.38 17.54 19.13
CA ASP A 45 1.56 18.84 19.77
C ASP A 45 1.99 20.01 18.85
N GLY A 46 1.89 19.89 17.52
CA GLY A 46 2.40 20.91 16.59
C GLY A 46 1.42 21.33 15.48
N GLY A 47 1.72 22.46 14.83
CA GLY A 47 1.03 22.90 13.63
C GLY A 47 1.37 22.02 12.39
N LYS A 48 0.73 22.27 11.23
CA LYS A 48 0.93 21.47 10.00
C LYS A 48 2.40 21.26 9.60
N TYR A 49 3.26 22.25 9.84
CA TYR A 49 4.71 22.16 9.55
C TYR A 49 5.44 21.24 10.51
N ASP A 50 5.07 21.31 11.81
CA ASP A 50 5.67 20.44 12.83
C ASP A 50 5.34 18.98 12.59
N HIS A 51 4.14 18.67 12.08
CA HIS A 51 3.72 17.30 11.69
C HIS A 51 4.54 16.76 10.50
N LEU A 52 4.79 17.59 9.48
CA LEU A 52 5.59 17.18 8.32
C LEU A 52 7.05 16.92 8.71
N ASP A 53 7.65 17.85 9.48
CA ASP A 53 9.04 17.72 9.95
C ASP A 53 9.22 16.48 10.84
N ALA A 54 8.25 16.20 11.71
CA ALA A 54 8.26 15.00 12.55
C ALA A 54 8.14 13.73 11.72
N ALA A 55 7.29 13.72 10.67
CA ALA A 55 7.15 12.60 9.75
C ALA A 55 8.44 12.34 8.98
N LEU A 56 9.08 13.38 8.45
CA LEU A 56 10.36 13.27 7.74
C LEU A 56 11.49 12.79 8.65
N LYS A 57 11.55 13.30 9.88
CA LYS A 57 12.53 12.83 10.88
C LYS A 57 12.35 11.35 11.19
N HIS A 58 11.12 10.90 11.39
CA HIS A 58 10.85 9.48 11.65
C HIS A 58 11.18 8.62 10.44
N ALA A 59 10.88 9.09 9.22
CA ALA A 59 11.28 8.40 8.00
C ALA A 59 12.81 8.29 7.85
N ASP A 60 13.56 9.35 8.18
CA ASP A 60 15.02 9.34 8.18
C ASP A 60 15.58 8.30 9.16
N GLU A 61 15.02 8.19 10.37
CA GLU A 61 15.38 7.17 11.35
C GLU A 61 15.13 5.76 10.77
N MET A 62 13.95 5.51 10.20
CA MET A 62 13.62 4.21 9.59
C MET A 62 14.55 3.85 8.43
N VAL A 63 14.86 4.80 7.55
CA VAL A 63 15.78 4.58 6.41
C VAL A 63 17.19 4.28 6.90
N ARG A 64 17.69 5.00 7.89
CA ARG A 64 19.02 4.73 8.52
C ARG A 64 19.07 3.37 9.19
N ASP A 65 17.95 2.92 9.78
CA ASP A 65 17.83 1.61 10.41
C ASP A 65 17.62 0.47 9.41
N GLY A 66 17.52 0.78 8.12
CA GLY A 66 17.50 -0.20 7.04
C GLY A 66 16.14 -0.44 6.39
N ALA A 67 15.16 0.47 6.57
CA ALA A 67 13.93 0.40 5.79
C ALA A 67 14.23 0.62 4.30
N ALA A 68 13.76 -0.30 3.48
CA ALA A 68 13.93 -0.27 2.03
C ALA A 68 12.73 0.37 1.30
N ILE A 69 11.60 0.53 2.00
CA ILE A 69 10.35 1.14 1.53
C ILE A 69 9.75 1.88 2.72
N ILE A 70 9.12 3.03 2.48
CA ILE A 70 8.31 3.74 3.50
C ILE A 70 6.84 3.64 3.09
N ASP A 71 6.00 3.11 3.99
CA ASP A 71 4.57 2.92 3.79
C ASP A 71 3.78 4.00 4.54
N VAL A 72 3.15 4.90 3.79
CA VAL A 72 2.44 6.06 4.34
C VAL A 72 0.97 5.72 4.50
N GLY A 73 0.43 5.87 5.71
CA GLY A 73 -0.99 5.66 6.00
C GLY A 73 -1.66 6.92 6.57
N GLY A 74 -2.73 7.39 5.93
CA GLY A 74 -3.50 8.59 6.35
C GLY A 74 -4.71 8.28 7.22
N GLU A 75 -5.17 7.03 7.20
CA GLU A 75 -6.30 6.54 7.97
C GLU A 75 -5.84 5.38 8.88
N SER A 76 -6.38 5.30 10.09
CA SER A 76 -6.13 4.15 10.96
C SER A 76 -7.00 2.97 10.51
N THR A 77 -6.37 1.82 10.27
CA THR A 77 -7.08 0.57 9.92
C THR A 77 -7.26 -0.36 11.11
N ARG A 78 -7.03 0.13 12.36
CA ARG A 78 -7.24 -0.65 13.59
C ARG A 78 -8.72 -0.89 13.85
N PRO A 79 -9.10 -2.01 14.50
CA PRO A 79 -10.48 -2.25 14.87
C PRO A 79 -11.09 -1.07 15.64
N GLY A 80 -12.27 -0.59 15.19
CA GLY A 80 -12.95 0.54 15.81
C GLY A 80 -12.51 1.92 15.31
N TYR A 81 -11.73 1.99 14.24
CA TYR A 81 -11.36 3.26 13.61
C TYR A 81 -12.58 4.01 13.04
N THR A 82 -12.43 5.32 12.90
CA THR A 82 -13.43 6.17 12.23
C THR A 82 -13.00 6.38 10.78
N LEU A 83 -13.89 6.07 9.85
CA LEU A 83 -13.69 6.38 8.43
C LEU A 83 -13.58 7.89 8.25
N ILE A 84 -12.57 8.33 7.51
CA ILE A 84 -12.41 9.71 7.07
C ILE A 84 -12.79 9.84 5.60
N SER A 85 -13.05 11.07 5.15
CA SER A 85 -13.30 11.31 3.72
C SER A 85 -12.04 11.16 2.88
N ASP A 86 -12.21 10.95 1.57
CA ASP A 86 -11.09 10.88 0.64
C ASP A 86 -10.30 12.20 0.66
N GLU A 87 -11.00 13.36 0.70
CA GLU A 87 -10.37 14.68 0.73
C GLU A 87 -9.50 14.87 1.97
N GLU A 88 -9.96 14.38 3.12
CA GLU A 88 -9.21 14.46 4.36
C GLU A 88 -7.96 13.56 4.30
N GLU A 89 -8.10 12.34 3.80
CA GLU A 89 -6.98 11.42 3.65
C GLU A 89 -5.95 11.95 2.66
N ILE A 90 -6.39 12.44 1.49
CA ILE A 90 -5.53 13.08 0.49
C ILE A 90 -4.75 14.24 1.10
N ALA A 91 -5.42 15.13 1.86
CA ALA A 91 -4.78 16.27 2.49
C ALA A 91 -3.71 15.88 3.53
N ARG A 92 -3.82 14.68 4.12
CA ARG A 92 -2.83 14.13 5.06
C ARG A 92 -1.63 13.51 4.34
N VAL A 93 -1.87 12.67 3.32
CA VAL A 93 -0.82 11.82 2.74
C VAL A 93 -0.02 12.51 1.64
N THR A 94 -0.64 13.32 0.78
CA THR A 94 0.05 13.88 -0.39
C THR A 94 1.24 14.78 -0.04
N PRO A 95 1.16 15.71 0.94
CA PRO A 95 2.31 16.53 1.30
C PRO A 95 3.49 15.72 1.84
N VAL A 96 3.17 14.62 2.56
CA VAL A 96 4.20 13.73 3.13
C VAL A 96 4.86 12.92 2.02
N ILE A 97 4.09 12.35 1.08
CA ILE A 97 4.62 11.61 -0.06
C ILE A 97 5.54 12.51 -0.89
N GLU A 98 5.10 13.72 -1.24
CA GLU A 98 5.92 14.68 -1.99
C GLU A 98 7.24 15.03 -1.29
N ALA A 99 7.20 15.22 0.03
CA ALA A 99 8.39 15.52 0.82
C ALA A 99 9.34 14.30 0.90
N LEU A 100 8.81 13.11 1.16
CA LEU A 100 9.60 11.87 1.18
C LEU A 100 10.31 11.64 -0.16
N LYS A 101 9.63 11.85 -1.28
CA LYS A 101 10.21 11.68 -2.63
C LYS A 101 11.30 12.69 -2.96
N LYS A 102 11.33 13.86 -2.30
CA LYS A 102 12.40 14.85 -2.43
C LYS A 102 13.62 14.54 -1.57
N GLU A 103 13.38 13.99 -0.36
CA GLU A 103 14.42 13.82 0.65
C GLU A 103 15.12 12.46 0.57
N PHE A 104 14.40 11.39 0.16
CA PHE A 104 14.90 10.03 0.25
C PHE A 104 14.88 9.29 -1.09
N ASP A 105 15.93 8.51 -1.34
CA ASP A 105 16.02 7.60 -2.50
C ASP A 105 15.52 6.19 -2.13
N VAL A 106 14.31 6.12 -1.55
CA VAL A 106 13.58 4.88 -1.29
C VAL A 106 12.20 4.95 -1.90
N PRO A 107 11.61 3.83 -2.35
CA PRO A 107 10.23 3.80 -2.78
C PRO A 107 9.29 4.20 -1.66
N VAL A 108 8.23 4.92 -2.04
CA VAL A 108 7.13 5.29 -1.15
C VAL A 108 5.91 4.46 -1.50
N SER A 109 5.40 3.74 -0.52
CA SER A 109 4.13 3.02 -0.57
C SER A 109 3.03 3.89 0.05
N LEU A 110 1.84 3.81 -0.49
CA LEU A 110 0.64 4.42 0.09
C LEU A 110 -0.33 3.33 0.53
N ASP A 111 -0.57 3.25 1.85
CA ASP A 111 -1.58 2.37 2.45
C ASP A 111 -2.96 3.01 2.30
N THR A 112 -3.68 2.60 1.29
CA THR A 112 -5.06 3.02 1.05
C THR A 112 -5.82 2.01 0.19
N TYR A 113 -7.10 1.86 0.47
CA TYR A 113 -8.04 1.06 -0.30
C TYR A 113 -9.04 1.92 -1.09
N LYS A 114 -8.92 3.27 -1.00
CA LYS A 114 -9.76 4.23 -1.70
C LYS A 114 -9.10 4.66 -3.00
N SER A 115 -9.76 4.44 -4.12
CA SER A 115 -9.19 4.73 -5.45
C SER A 115 -8.90 6.20 -5.69
N GLY A 116 -9.73 7.11 -5.14
CA GLY A 116 -9.51 8.56 -5.20
C GLY A 116 -8.23 8.98 -4.49
N VAL A 117 -7.98 8.41 -3.30
CA VAL A 117 -6.75 8.63 -2.52
C VAL A 117 -5.54 8.04 -3.23
N ALA A 118 -5.67 6.81 -3.76
CA ALA A 118 -4.60 6.16 -4.53
C ALA A 118 -4.17 7.01 -5.73
N LYS A 119 -5.13 7.54 -6.50
CA LYS A 119 -4.83 8.41 -7.64
C LYS A 119 -4.05 9.66 -7.23
N ALA A 120 -4.51 10.36 -6.20
CA ALA A 120 -3.83 11.55 -5.69
C ALA A 120 -2.42 11.23 -5.15
N GLY A 121 -2.27 10.09 -4.45
CA GLY A 121 -0.97 9.63 -3.95
C GLY A 121 0.02 9.28 -5.06
N ILE A 122 -0.44 8.65 -6.14
CA ILE A 122 0.39 8.35 -7.33
C ILE A 122 0.83 9.66 -8.00
N GLU A 123 -0.08 10.63 -8.14
CA GLU A 123 0.25 11.96 -8.66
C GLU A 123 1.28 12.70 -7.77
N ALA A 124 1.23 12.48 -6.45
CA ALA A 124 2.22 12.98 -5.49
C ALA A 124 3.57 12.22 -5.51
N GLY A 125 3.63 11.07 -6.20
CA GLY A 125 4.86 10.30 -6.42
C GLY A 125 4.93 8.95 -5.69
N ALA A 126 3.82 8.41 -5.19
CA ALA A 126 3.81 7.06 -4.62
C ALA A 126 4.20 6.01 -5.68
N ASP A 127 5.06 5.08 -5.30
CA ASP A 127 5.61 4.02 -6.15
C ASP A 127 4.87 2.68 -6.00
N LEU A 128 4.09 2.52 -4.94
CA LEU A 128 3.33 1.32 -4.61
C LEU A 128 1.99 1.72 -3.98
N ILE A 129 0.93 1.02 -4.33
CA ILE A 129 -0.34 1.06 -3.59
C ILE A 129 -0.48 -0.23 -2.77
N ASN A 130 -0.60 -0.06 -1.45
CA ASN A 130 -0.82 -1.14 -0.49
C ASN A 130 -2.32 -1.17 -0.14
N ASP A 131 -3.08 -2.07 -0.78
CA ASP A 131 -4.53 -2.13 -0.67
C ASP A 131 -4.97 -3.33 0.18
N ILE A 132 -5.40 -3.06 1.41
CA ILE A 132 -5.86 -4.08 2.35
C ILE A 132 -7.22 -4.71 1.99
N TRP A 133 -7.95 -4.15 1.03
CA TRP A 133 -9.22 -4.69 0.54
C TRP A 133 -9.10 -5.44 -0.79
N GLY A 134 -7.90 -5.48 -1.39
CA GLY A 134 -7.66 -6.27 -2.59
C GLY A 134 -8.63 -5.92 -3.72
N LEU A 135 -8.70 -4.64 -4.10
CA LEU A 135 -9.55 -4.09 -5.16
C LEU A 135 -11.07 -4.11 -4.90
N LYS A 136 -11.51 -4.58 -3.72
CA LYS A 136 -12.94 -4.87 -3.47
C LYS A 136 -13.71 -3.75 -2.77
N TRP A 137 -13.06 -2.63 -2.45
CA TRP A 137 -13.70 -1.55 -1.70
C TRP A 137 -14.67 -0.73 -2.54
N ASP A 138 -14.20 -0.03 -3.56
CA ASP A 138 -15.01 0.88 -4.39
C ASP A 138 -15.17 0.45 -5.85
N GLY A 139 -14.53 -0.66 -6.25
CA GLY A 139 -14.61 -1.23 -7.59
C GLY A 139 -13.87 -0.46 -8.69
N THR A 140 -13.19 0.65 -8.36
CA THR A 140 -12.46 1.48 -9.34
C THR A 140 -10.94 1.44 -9.16
N MET A 141 -10.43 0.90 -8.05
CA MET A 141 -9.00 0.76 -7.79
C MET A 141 -8.27 0.00 -8.91
N ALA A 142 -8.85 -1.10 -9.42
CA ALA A 142 -8.26 -1.86 -10.51
C ALA A 142 -8.02 -1.01 -11.77
N ALA A 143 -8.96 -0.10 -12.10
CA ALA A 143 -8.81 0.81 -13.23
C ALA A 143 -7.65 1.81 -12.98
N VAL A 144 -7.55 2.38 -11.79
CA VAL A 144 -6.45 3.29 -11.41
C VAL A 144 -5.10 2.61 -11.55
N LEU A 145 -4.95 1.38 -11.03
CA LEU A 145 -3.70 0.61 -11.12
C LEU A 145 -3.35 0.25 -12.57
N ALA A 146 -4.34 -0.14 -13.38
CA ALA A 146 -4.13 -0.48 -14.78
C ALA A 146 -3.73 0.75 -15.64
N GLU A 147 -4.31 1.92 -15.34
CA GLU A 147 -4.06 3.16 -16.06
C GLU A 147 -2.67 3.75 -15.75
N THR A 148 -2.26 3.66 -14.50
CA THR A 148 -0.99 4.21 -14.03
C THR A 148 0.18 3.26 -14.15
N GLY A 149 -0.06 1.94 -14.14
CA GLY A 149 0.97 0.91 -14.12
C GLY A 149 1.79 0.88 -12.81
N VAL A 150 1.31 1.54 -11.75
CA VAL A 150 1.98 1.55 -10.44
C VAL A 150 1.99 0.13 -9.85
N ALA A 151 3.03 -0.19 -9.10
CA ALA A 151 3.10 -1.45 -8.36
C ALA A 151 1.98 -1.52 -7.30
N SER A 152 1.49 -2.72 -7.00
CA SER A 152 0.46 -2.91 -5.98
C SER A 152 0.73 -4.13 -5.11
N CYS A 153 0.37 -4.01 -3.84
CA CYS A 153 0.28 -5.09 -2.87
C CYS A 153 -1.19 -5.25 -2.49
N LEU A 154 -1.77 -6.41 -2.79
CA LEU A 154 -3.19 -6.67 -2.59
C LEU A 154 -3.36 -7.74 -1.51
N MET A 155 -4.11 -7.39 -0.46
CA MET A 155 -4.34 -8.29 0.67
C MET A 155 -5.71 -8.97 0.54
N HIS A 156 -5.77 -10.24 0.93
CA HIS A 156 -7.05 -10.89 1.19
C HIS A 156 -7.75 -10.22 2.37
N ASN A 157 -9.02 -9.85 2.18
CA ASN A 157 -9.87 -9.33 3.25
C ASN A 157 -11.33 -9.74 3.03
N ARG A 158 -12.08 -9.88 4.13
CA ARG A 158 -13.52 -10.12 4.15
C ARG A 158 -14.20 -9.23 5.19
N LYS A 159 -15.49 -8.96 4.98
CA LYS A 159 -16.33 -8.23 5.95
C LYS A 159 -16.67 -9.04 7.20
N ASP A 160 -16.58 -10.37 7.10
CA ASP A 160 -16.87 -11.33 8.16
C ASP A 160 -15.85 -12.48 8.18
N THR A 161 -15.96 -13.38 9.14
CA THR A 161 -15.11 -14.55 9.31
C THR A 161 -15.83 -15.86 8.98
N ASP A 162 -16.89 -15.81 8.18
CA ASP A 162 -17.70 -16.99 7.82
C ASP A 162 -17.05 -17.76 6.66
N TYR A 163 -16.12 -18.63 6.99
CA TYR A 163 -15.45 -19.54 6.07
C TYR A 163 -16.07 -20.93 6.17
N LYS A 164 -16.43 -21.53 5.03
CA LYS A 164 -16.88 -22.93 4.93
C LYS A 164 -15.70 -23.89 4.81
N ASP A 165 -14.71 -23.49 4.01
CA ASP A 165 -13.42 -24.16 3.84
C ASP A 165 -12.34 -23.06 3.75
N TYR A 166 -11.72 -22.75 4.88
CA TYR A 166 -10.85 -21.59 5.05
C TYR A 166 -9.82 -21.45 3.93
N LEU A 167 -9.09 -22.52 3.61
CA LEU A 167 -8.02 -22.44 2.62
C LEU A 167 -8.57 -22.24 1.20
N ASN A 168 -9.59 -23.01 0.83
CA ASN A 168 -10.18 -22.92 -0.50
C ASN A 168 -10.93 -21.58 -0.69
N ASP A 169 -11.59 -21.09 0.35
CA ASP A 169 -12.28 -19.80 0.31
C ASP A 169 -11.28 -18.63 0.15
N VAL A 170 -10.16 -18.65 0.89
CA VAL A 170 -9.10 -17.64 0.75
C VAL A 170 -8.50 -17.67 -0.66
N VAL A 171 -8.21 -18.85 -1.21
CA VAL A 171 -7.68 -18.99 -2.58
C VAL A 171 -8.69 -18.47 -3.60
N ALA A 172 -9.98 -18.81 -3.44
CA ALA A 172 -11.02 -18.33 -4.35
C ALA A 172 -11.15 -16.80 -4.32
N ASP A 173 -11.09 -16.19 -3.13
CA ASP A 173 -11.13 -14.73 -2.98
C ASP A 173 -9.92 -14.04 -3.63
N LEU A 174 -8.74 -14.63 -3.52
CA LEU A 174 -7.52 -14.10 -4.16
C LEU A 174 -7.52 -14.31 -5.68
N ASP A 175 -8.11 -15.41 -6.17
CA ASP A 175 -8.29 -15.66 -7.60
C ASP A 175 -9.28 -14.66 -8.24
N GLU A 176 -10.21 -14.10 -7.44
CA GLU A 176 -11.13 -13.06 -7.88
C GLU A 176 -10.43 -11.67 -7.96
N THR A 177 -9.44 -11.43 -7.10
CA THR A 177 -8.64 -10.20 -7.05
C THR A 177 -7.64 -10.16 -8.20
#